data_7302e6846298221df0d2d508deab24f7
#
_entry.id   7302e6846298221df0d2d508deab24f7
#
_cell.length_a   1.000
_cell.length_b   1.000
_cell.length_c   1.000
_cell.angle_alpha   90.00
_cell.angle_beta   90.00
_cell.angle_gamma   90.00
#
_symmetry.space_group_name_H-M   'P 1'
#
loop_
_entity.id
_entity.type
_entity.pdbx_description
1 polymer ?
#
loop_
_entity_poly.entity_id
_entity_poly.type
_entity_poly.pdbx_seq_one_letter_code
_entity_poly.pdbx_strand_id
1 'polypeptide(L)'
;MAVMHFRIGLLALALAMAAFSQVKLKQTSDRISVEIDGKPFTEFFVGSDVPKPYLHPLRAASGKVVTRSFPMDVVEGEAKDHPHHRGLWFTHGLVNQYDFWANEKNQKGAGTNGRGVVITRRITGVKSGKKTGTIGSAFSWQDLKGATLLEETRTMTFHSHPTERWIDFDITLTAAAPVTFGDTKEGTFAIRLTTDLEEKHTGKMRTADGKIGEKAVWGKRSPWVDYAGTVGGEALGVAIFDHPTNPRHPTYWHSRSYGLFAANPFGVHDFENDKTKSGDLKLATGEKLRFRYRVVIHPGDADAAKLADNYKKWSSSK
;
A
#
# COMPACT_ATOMS: atom_id res chain seq x y z
N MET A 1 -67.71 -31.45 25.38
CA MET A 1 -66.92 -31.25 24.15
C MET A 1 -65.76 -30.32 24.47
N ALA A 2 -64.57 -30.87 24.68
CA ALA A 2 -63.35 -30.10 24.97
C ALA A 2 -62.54 -29.93 23.67
N VAL A 3 -62.29 -28.70 23.26
CA VAL A 3 -61.50 -28.38 22.06
C VAL A 3 -60.04 -28.22 22.49
N MET A 4 -59.20 -29.15 22.06
CA MET A 4 -57.78 -29.20 22.35
C MET A 4 -57.03 -28.36 21.27
N HIS A 5 -56.48 -27.20 21.66
CA HIS A 5 -55.67 -26.36 20.77
C HIS A 5 -54.23 -26.88 20.73
N PHE A 6 -53.81 -27.42 19.58
CA PHE A 6 -52.44 -27.79 19.29
C PHE A 6 -51.66 -26.52 18.88
N ARG A 7 -50.71 -26.06 19.71
CA ARG A 7 -49.75 -25.02 19.33
C ARG A 7 -48.56 -25.69 18.68
N ILE A 8 -48.41 -25.52 17.36
CA ILE A 8 -47.22 -25.88 16.61
C ILE A 8 -46.18 -24.78 16.81
N GLY A 9 -45.16 -25.08 17.63
CA GLY A 9 -44.01 -24.22 17.80
C GLY A 9 -43.05 -24.39 16.59
N LEU A 10 -42.92 -23.37 15.72
CA LEU A 10 -41.87 -23.32 14.70
C LEU A 10 -40.53 -23.05 15.40
N LEU A 11 -39.68 -24.07 15.47
CA LEU A 11 -38.28 -23.94 15.86
C LEU A 11 -37.51 -23.43 14.64
N ALA A 12 -37.20 -22.13 14.55
CA ALA A 12 -36.30 -21.57 13.56
C ALA A 12 -34.86 -21.97 13.93
N LEU A 13 -34.31 -22.98 13.23
CA LEU A 13 -32.92 -23.38 13.32
C LEU A 13 -32.07 -22.33 12.59
N ALA A 14 -31.52 -21.37 13.33
CA ALA A 14 -30.51 -20.45 12.82
C ALA A 14 -29.21 -21.25 12.61
N LEU A 15 -28.94 -21.69 11.38
CA LEU A 15 -27.61 -22.17 10.99
C LEU A 15 -26.65 -21.00 11.07
N ALA A 16 -25.92 -20.88 12.17
CA ALA A 16 -24.72 -20.05 12.22
C ALA A 16 -23.70 -20.67 11.25
N MET A 17 -23.63 -20.15 10.02
CA MET A 17 -22.50 -20.43 9.13
C MET A 17 -21.24 -19.96 9.86
N ALA A 18 -20.45 -20.89 10.35
CA ALA A 18 -19.10 -20.61 10.81
C ALA A 18 -18.37 -19.98 9.63
N ALA A 19 -18.17 -18.66 9.69
CA ALA A 19 -17.39 -17.95 8.68
C ALA A 19 -15.95 -18.48 8.78
N PHE A 20 -15.62 -19.41 7.89
CA PHE A 20 -14.26 -19.91 7.78
C PHE A 20 -13.40 -18.73 7.29
N SER A 21 -12.56 -18.24 8.20
CA SER A 21 -11.50 -17.28 7.87
C SER A 21 -10.67 -17.83 6.70
N GLN A 22 -10.72 -17.18 5.54
CA GLN A 22 -10.06 -17.67 4.32
C GLN A 22 -9.55 -16.51 3.47
N VAL A 23 -8.29 -16.64 3.04
CA VAL A 23 -7.71 -15.82 1.97
C VAL A 23 -7.58 -16.68 0.73
N LYS A 24 -8.28 -16.31 -0.34
CA LYS A 24 -8.27 -16.99 -1.62
C LYS A 24 -7.58 -16.13 -2.67
N LEU A 25 -6.61 -16.72 -3.35
CA LEU A 25 -5.81 -16.08 -4.38
C LEU A 25 -6.01 -16.80 -5.72
N LYS A 26 -6.24 -16.04 -6.79
CA LYS A 26 -6.39 -16.59 -8.14
C LYS A 26 -5.54 -15.79 -9.12
N GLN A 27 -4.56 -16.46 -9.72
CA GLN A 27 -3.66 -15.87 -10.71
C GLN A 27 -4.24 -16.00 -12.13
N THR A 28 -4.10 -14.94 -12.91
CA THR A 28 -4.26 -14.88 -14.37
C THR A 28 -2.94 -14.44 -15.00
N SER A 29 -2.91 -14.17 -16.31
CA SER A 29 -1.69 -13.75 -17.03
C SER A 29 -1.19 -12.36 -16.59
N ASP A 30 -2.08 -11.45 -16.23
CA ASP A 30 -1.80 -10.02 -15.99
C ASP A 30 -2.00 -9.57 -14.54
N ARG A 31 -2.68 -10.40 -13.71
CA ARG A 31 -3.02 -10.05 -12.33
C ARG A 31 -3.23 -11.25 -11.42
N ILE A 32 -3.27 -10.97 -10.12
CA ILE A 32 -3.66 -11.93 -9.09
C ILE A 32 -4.77 -11.31 -8.25
N SER A 33 -5.97 -11.89 -8.29
CA SER A 33 -7.07 -11.45 -7.44
C SER A 33 -6.93 -12.00 -6.02
N VAL A 34 -7.33 -11.17 -5.06
CA VAL A 34 -7.34 -11.48 -3.62
C VAL A 34 -8.76 -11.35 -3.10
N GLU A 35 -9.27 -12.44 -2.57
CA GLU A 35 -10.57 -12.53 -1.90
C GLU A 35 -10.35 -12.89 -0.44
N ILE A 36 -11.03 -12.21 0.48
CA ILE A 36 -10.96 -12.49 1.92
C ILE A 36 -12.37 -12.76 2.43
N ASP A 37 -12.58 -13.92 3.03
CA ASP A 37 -13.85 -14.38 3.58
C ASP A 37 -15.01 -14.29 2.58
N GLY A 38 -14.74 -14.70 1.32
CA GLY A 38 -15.69 -14.70 0.22
C GLY A 38 -15.98 -13.32 -0.40
N LYS A 39 -15.27 -12.25 0.03
CA LYS A 39 -15.43 -10.90 -0.48
C LYS A 39 -14.20 -10.45 -1.26
N PRO A 40 -14.34 -9.82 -2.43
CA PRO A 40 -13.22 -9.22 -3.16
C PRO A 40 -12.50 -8.19 -2.28
N PHE A 41 -11.17 -8.28 -2.22
CA PHE A 41 -10.36 -7.33 -1.48
C PHE A 41 -9.56 -6.44 -2.42
N THR A 42 -8.72 -7.03 -3.28
CA THR A 42 -7.87 -6.28 -4.21
C THR A 42 -7.41 -7.17 -5.36
N GLU A 43 -6.80 -6.54 -6.38
CA GLU A 43 -6.08 -7.23 -7.45
C GLU A 43 -4.65 -6.71 -7.50
N PHE A 44 -3.68 -7.62 -7.68
CA PHE A 44 -2.28 -7.28 -7.90
C PHE A 44 -1.98 -7.32 -9.40
N PHE A 45 -1.78 -6.15 -9.99
CA PHE A 45 -1.48 -5.97 -11.41
C PHE A 45 0.01 -6.16 -11.66
N VAL A 46 0.34 -7.09 -12.56
CA VAL A 46 1.71 -7.53 -12.87
C VAL A 46 1.97 -7.67 -14.38
N GLY A 47 1.00 -7.26 -15.21
CA GLY A 47 1.10 -7.33 -16.66
C GLY A 47 2.18 -6.42 -17.24
N SER A 48 2.57 -6.67 -18.48
CA SER A 48 3.59 -5.89 -19.21
C SER A 48 3.11 -4.53 -19.70
N ASP A 49 1.83 -4.26 -19.63
CA ASP A 49 1.17 -3.02 -20.02
C ASP A 49 1.28 -1.92 -18.98
N VAL A 50 1.66 -2.27 -17.74
CA VAL A 50 1.83 -1.33 -16.64
C VAL A 50 3.31 -0.99 -16.39
N PRO A 51 3.65 0.29 -16.08
CA PRO A 51 5.05 0.70 -15.89
C PRO A 51 5.65 0.24 -14.55
N LYS A 52 4.81 -0.24 -13.64
CA LYS A 52 5.16 -0.77 -12.32
C LYS A 52 4.04 -1.65 -11.79
N PRO A 53 4.32 -2.66 -10.95
CA PRO A 53 3.29 -3.47 -10.30
C PRO A 53 2.59 -2.67 -9.20
N TYR A 54 1.27 -2.87 -9.04
CA TYR A 54 0.46 -2.18 -8.03
C TYR A 54 -0.75 -3.01 -7.60
N LEU A 55 -1.30 -2.71 -6.42
CA LEU A 55 -2.56 -3.26 -5.92
C LEU A 55 -3.70 -2.25 -6.12
N HIS A 56 -4.80 -2.69 -6.75
CA HIS A 56 -5.99 -1.86 -6.96
C HIS A 56 -7.23 -2.72 -7.30
N PRO A 57 -8.45 -2.26 -6.92
CA PRO A 57 -8.70 -1.32 -5.82
C PRO A 57 -8.41 -1.98 -4.47
N LEU A 58 -8.20 -1.20 -3.41
CA LEU A 58 -8.20 -1.72 -2.05
C LEU A 58 -9.56 -1.47 -1.41
N ARG A 59 -10.07 -2.48 -0.69
CA ARG A 59 -11.39 -2.43 -0.04
C ARG A 59 -11.30 -2.67 1.46
N ALA A 60 -12.11 -1.96 2.22
CA ALA A 60 -12.38 -2.29 3.61
C ALA A 60 -13.11 -3.64 3.74
N ALA A 61 -13.24 -4.18 4.95
CA ALA A 61 -13.97 -5.42 5.21
C ALA A 61 -15.47 -5.32 4.84
N SER A 62 -16.03 -4.12 4.87
CA SER A 62 -17.39 -3.81 4.40
C SER A 62 -17.55 -3.88 2.87
N GLY A 63 -16.43 -3.81 2.11
CA GLY A 63 -16.42 -3.74 0.66
C GLY A 63 -16.23 -2.33 0.10
N LYS A 64 -16.28 -1.27 0.95
CA LYS A 64 -16.02 0.11 0.51
C LYS A 64 -14.60 0.26 -0.03
N VAL A 65 -14.45 0.94 -1.18
CA VAL A 65 -13.16 1.20 -1.81
C VAL A 65 -12.49 2.39 -1.12
N VAL A 66 -11.22 2.20 -0.70
CA VAL A 66 -10.44 3.24 -0.01
C VAL A 66 -9.36 3.86 -0.90
N THR A 67 -9.18 3.36 -2.12
CA THR A 67 -8.24 3.91 -3.11
C THR A 67 -8.96 4.72 -4.18
N ARG A 68 -8.28 5.74 -4.72
CA ARG A 68 -8.75 6.49 -5.90
C ARG A 68 -8.81 5.55 -7.12
N SER A 69 -9.83 5.73 -7.98
CA SER A 69 -10.04 4.91 -9.18
C SER A 69 -9.11 5.33 -10.33
N PHE A 70 -8.90 6.64 -10.54
CA PHE A 70 -8.04 7.15 -11.61
C PHE A 70 -6.56 6.79 -11.37
N PRO A 71 -5.77 6.35 -12.41
CA PRO A 71 -6.09 6.30 -13.84
C PRO A 71 -6.67 4.96 -14.33
N MET A 72 -6.89 3.96 -13.44
CA MET A 72 -7.35 2.64 -13.84
C MET A 72 -8.82 2.68 -14.31
N ASP A 73 -9.60 3.57 -13.71
CA ASP A 73 -10.98 3.84 -14.08
C ASP A 73 -11.27 5.34 -13.95
N VAL A 74 -12.35 5.82 -14.55
CA VAL A 74 -12.79 7.22 -14.51
C VAL A 74 -14.10 7.31 -13.75
N VAL A 75 -14.02 7.85 -12.52
CA VAL A 75 -15.19 8.12 -11.68
C VAL A 75 -15.44 9.62 -11.66
N GLU A 76 -16.71 10.01 -11.77
CA GLU A 76 -17.12 11.41 -11.70
C GLU A 76 -16.76 12.03 -10.34
N GLY A 77 -16.21 13.25 -10.34
CA GLY A 77 -15.79 13.95 -9.13
C GLY A 77 -14.38 13.59 -8.63
N GLU A 78 -13.75 12.50 -9.12
CA GLU A 78 -12.35 12.20 -8.79
C GLU A 78 -11.38 13.11 -9.56
N ALA A 79 -10.30 13.55 -8.87
CA ALA A 79 -9.21 14.27 -9.51
C ALA A 79 -8.47 13.38 -10.53
N LYS A 80 -8.25 13.91 -11.75
CA LYS A 80 -7.53 13.22 -12.83
C LYS A 80 -6.07 13.66 -12.95
N ASP A 81 -5.50 14.07 -11.83
CA ASP A 81 -4.10 14.43 -11.69
C ASP A 81 -3.22 13.18 -11.45
N HIS A 82 -1.89 13.33 -11.55
CA HIS A 82 -0.92 12.30 -11.17
C HIS A 82 -1.30 10.88 -11.65
N PRO A 83 -1.31 10.61 -12.97
CA PRO A 83 -1.70 9.29 -13.51
C PRO A 83 -0.81 8.15 -13.03
N HIS A 84 0.36 8.46 -12.49
CA HIS A 84 1.29 7.49 -11.91
C HIS A 84 0.93 7.05 -10.48
N HIS A 85 -0.07 7.66 -9.84
CA HIS A 85 -0.58 7.23 -8.52
C HIS A 85 -1.60 6.10 -8.68
N ARG A 86 -1.13 4.87 -8.86
CA ARG A 86 -1.96 3.68 -9.09
C ARG A 86 -2.18 2.90 -7.80
N GLY A 87 -3.33 3.10 -7.13
CA GLY A 87 -3.71 2.33 -5.94
C GLY A 87 -2.63 2.33 -4.86
N LEU A 88 -1.99 1.18 -4.62
CA LEU A 88 -0.86 0.98 -3.69
C LEU A 88 0.34 0.41 -4.44
N TRP A 89 1.49 1.11 -4.38
CA TRP A 89 2.69 0.74 -5.13
C TRP A 89 3.99 0.98 -4.35
N PHE A 90 5.10 0.43 -4.87
CA PHE A 90 6.44 0.63 -4.35
C PHE A 90 7.40 0.98 -5.49
N THR A 91 7.90 2.22 -5.50
CA THR A 91 8.93 2.72 -6.44
C THR A 91 9.60 3.97 -5.85
N HIS A 92 10.68 4.45 -6.48
CA HIS A 92 11.38 5.68 -6.10
C HIS A 92 11.61 6.59 -7.30
N GLY A 93 11.54 7.88 -7.10
CA GLY A 93 11.63 8.87 -8.17
C GLY A 93 12.96 8.87 -8.89
N LEU A 94 14.09 8.82 -8.15
CA LEU A 94 15.40 8.91 -8.76
C LEU A 94 16.28 7.71 -8.40
N VAL A 95 16.40 6.76 -9.33
CA VAL A 95 17.37 5.65 -9.23
C VAL A 95 18.34 5.79 -10.39
N ASN A 96 19.60 6.15 -10.14
CA ASN A 96 20.58 6.54 -11.17
C ASN A 96 20.03 7.57 -12.15
N GLN A 97 19.31 8.59 -11.65
CA GLN A 97 18.66 9.63 -12.44
C GLN A 97 17.56 9.15 -13.41
N TYR A 98 17.08 7.91 -13.27
CA TYR A 98 15.84 7.44 -13.90
C TYR A 98 14.67 7.59 -12.94
N ASP A 99 13.55 8.11 -13.43
CA ASP A 99 12.33 8.27 -12.63
C ASP A 99 11.46 7.01 -12.72
N PHE A 100 11.36 6.28 -11.60
CA PHE A 100 10.46 5.12 -11.47
C PHE A 100 9.14 5.47 -10.79
N TRP A 101 8.97 6.72 -10.33
CA TRP A 101 7.74 7.19 -9.72
C TRP A 101 6.77 7.73 -10.75
N ALA A 102 7.13 8.83 -11.44
CA ALA A 102 6.34 9.44 -12.52
C ALA A 102 6.69 8.79 -13.86
N ASN A 103 6.36 7.51 -14.02
CA ASN A 103 6.89 6.65 -15.08
C ASN A 103 5.83 6.15 -16.08
N GLU A 104 4.65 6.79 -16.18
CA GLU A 104 3.68 6.46 -17.22
C GLU A 104 4.24 6.75 -18.63
N LYS A 105 3.72 6.03 -19.65
CA LYS A 105 4.23 6.12 -21.03
C LYS A 105 4.27 7.54 -21.59
N ASN A 106 3.31 8.38 -21.18
CA ASN A 106 3.16 9.78 -21.60
C ASN A 106 3.85 10.77 -20.66
N GLN A 107 4.54 10.31 -19.62
CA GLN A 107 5.30 11.16 -18.71
C GLN A 107 6.78 11.15 -19.08
N LYS A 108 7.42 12.34 -18.99
CA LYS A 108 8.86 12.48 -19.24
C LYS A 108 9.69 11.94 -18.08
N GLY A 109 9.16 11.98 -16.85
CA GLY A 109 9.92 11.74 -15.63
C GLY A 109 10.72 12.97 -15.20
N ALA A 110 11.10 13.05 -13.93
CA ALA A 110 11.90 14.13 -13.36
C ALA A 110 13.41 13.90 -13.46
N GLY A 111 13.84 12.66 -13.70
CA GLY A 111 15.26 12.30 -13.80
C GLY A 111 15.91 12.79 -15.09
N THR A 112 17.21 13.12 -15.05
CA THR A 112 17.97 13.56 -16.22
C THR A 112 18.12 12.46 -17.28
N ASN A 113 18.01 11.19 -16.87
CA ASN A 113 18.05 10.02 -17.75
C ASN A 113 16.64 9.58 -18.20
N GLY A 114 15.60 10.34 -17.87
CA GLY A 114 14.22 10.03 -18.19
C GLY A 114 13.57 9.08 -17.20
N ARG A 115 12.61 8.27 -17.65
CA ARG A 115 11.86 7.34 -16.79
C ARG A 115 12.44 5.93 -16.84
N GLY A 116 12.26 5.18 -15.74
CA GLY A 116 12.49 3.75 -15.67
C GLY A 116 11.17 2.96 -15.60
N VAL A 117 11.25 1.64 -15.69
CA VAL A 117 10.12 0.71 -15.58
C VAL A 117 10.44 -0.44 -14.63
N VAL A 118 9.42 -0.93 -13.92
CA VAL A 118 9.54 -2.10 -13.06
C VAL A 118 8.83 -3.27 -13.73
N ILE A 119 9.61 -4.19 -14.28
CA ILE A 119 9.13 -5.31 -15.07
C ILE A 119 8.97 -6.56 -14.21
N THR A 120 7.81 -7.20 -14.30
CA THR A 120 7.58 -8.51 -13.68
C THR A 120 8.43 -9.57 -14.36
N ARG A 121 9.32 -10.21 -13.60
CA ARG A 121 10.16 -11.33 -14.09
C ARG A 121 9.43 -12.65 -13.91
N ARG A 122 8.87 -12.88 -12.74
CA ARG A 122 8.08 -14.09 -12.44
C ARG A 122 7.25 -13.92 -11.16
N ILE A 123 6.17 -14.64 -11.08
CA ILE A 123 5.47 -14.91 -9.83
C ILE A 123 6.09 -16.16 -9.23
N THR A 124 6.66 -16.05 -8.02
CA THR A 124 7.42 -17.14 -7.38
C THR A 124 6.55 -18.04 -6.52
N GLY A 125 5.31 -17.60 -6.22
CA GLY A 125 4.34 -18.42 -5.51
C GLY A 125 3.03 -17.68 -5.26
N VAL A 126 1.92 -18.41 -5.30
CA VAL A 126 0.57 -17.95 -4.95
C VAL A 126 -0.04 -19.00 -4.06
N LYS A 127 -0.22 -18.70 -2.78
CA LYS A 127 -0.72 -19.64 -1.78
C LYS A 127 -1.93 -19.07 -1.06
N SER A 128 -3.10 -19.66 -1.28
CA SER A 128 -4.31 -19.42 -0.49
C SER A 128 -4.21 -20.12 0.88
N GLY A 129 -4.92 -19.61 1.90
CA GLY A 129 -4.92 -20.26 3.21
C GLY A 129 -6.05 -19.82 4.12
N LYS A 130 -6.22 -20.49 5.27
CA LYS A 130 -7.33 -20.20 6.20
C LYS A 130 -7.23 -18.83 6.86
N LYS A 131 -6.07 -18.44 7.36
CA LYS A 131 -5.84 -17.15 8.04
C LYS A 131 -5.05 -16.16 7.21
N THR A 132 -4.20 -16.66 6.34
CA THR A 132 -3.31 -15.86 5.50
C THR A 132 -3.22 -16.44 4.10
N GLY A 133 -3.00 -15.56 3.12
CA GLY A 133 -2.59 -15.94 1.77
C GLY A 133 -1.32 -15.19 1.40
N THR A 134 -0.46 -15.77 0.57
CA THR A 134 0.82 -15.16 0.20
C THR A 134 1.02 -15.11 -1.30
N ILE A 135 1.57 -13.98 -1.77
CA ILE A 135 2.06 -13.81 -3.15
C ILE A 135 3.55 -13.52 -3.07
N GLY A 136 4.36 -14.38 -3.70
CA GLY A 136 5.77 -14.13 -3.94
C GLY A 136 5.99 -13.70 -5.39
N SER A 137 6.86 -12.71 -5.61
CA SER A 137 7.14 -12.16 -6.94
C SER A 137 8.59 -11.66 -7.05
N ALA A 138 9.09 -11.61 -8.29
CA ALA A 138 10.39 -11.05 -8.62
C ALA A 138 10.24 -10.07 -9.78
N PHE A 139 10.92 -8.91 -9.67
CA PHE A 139 10.88 -7.83 -10.65
C PHE A 139 12.29 -7.37 -10.99
N SER A 140 12.43 -6.70 -12.15
CA SER A 140 13.61 -5.94 -12.51
C SER A 140 13.25 -4.47 -12.68
N TRP A 141 14.02 -3.58 -12.08
CA TRP A 141 13.94 -2.16 -12.31
C TRP A 141 14.90 -1.81 -13.45
N GLN A 142 14.36 -1.36 -14.57
CA GLN A 142 15.10 -1.21 -15.81
C GLN A 142 14.97 0.21 -16.37
N ASP A 143 16.00 0.64 -17.10
CA ASP A 143 15.86 1.74 -18.03
C ASP A 143 15.02 1.33 -19.26
N LEU A 144 14.70 2.28 -20.13
CA LEU A 144 13.90 1.99 -21.33
C LEU A 144 14.66 1.21 -22.42
N LYS A 145 15.98 1.00 -22.26
CA LYS A 145 16.82 0.18 -23.14
C LYS A 145 16.92 -1.27 -22.63
N GLY A 146 16.34 -1.56 -21.45
CA GLY A 146 16.32 -2.88 -20.84
C GLY A 146 17.50 -3.19 -19.92
N ALA A 147 18.37 -2.20 -19.63
CA ALA A 147 19.45 -2.39 -18.66
C ALA A 147 18.86 -2.47 -17.24
N THR A 148 19.17 -3.54 -16.52
CA THR A 148 18.70 -3.76 -15.16
C THR A 148 19.57 -3.02 -14.15
N LEU A 149 18.95 -2.15 -13.35
CA LEU A 149 19.59 -1.43 -12.24
C LEU A 149 19.44 -2.17 -10.93
N LEU A 150 18.22 -2.66 -10.66
CA LEU A 150 17.87 -3.38 -9.43
C LEU A 150 17.07 -4.65 -9.76
N GLU A 151 17.37 -5.71 -9.06
CA GLU A 151 16.49 -6.87 -8.93
C GLU A 151 15.68 -6.75 -7.64
N GLU A 152 14.39 -7.02 -7.72
CA GLU A 152 13.49 -6.96 -6.56
C GLU A 152 12.87 -8.33 -6.30
N THR A 153 12.85 -8.76 -5.03
CA THR A 153 11.98 -9.82 -4.56
C THR A 153 10.95 -9.24 -3.59
N ARG A 154 9.69 -9.60 -3.77
CA ARG A 154 8.58 -9.11 -2.94
C ARG A 154 7.73 -10.29 -2.48
N THR A 155 7.49 -10.36 -1.16
CA THR A 155 6.47 -11.19 -0.57
C THR A 155 5.37 -10.31 0.01
N MET A 156 4.13 -10.57 -0.36
CA MET A 156 2.96 -9.96 0.24
C MET A 156 2.17 -11.02 0.99
N THR A 157 1.84 -10.73 2.26
CA THR A 157 0.98 -11.60 3.07
C THR A 157 -0.32 -10.88 3.38
N PHE A 158 -1.41 -11.45 2.90
CA PHE A 158 -2.77 -10.96 3.13
C PHE A 158 -3.35 -11.71 4.32
N HIS A 159 -3.96 -10.99 5.26
CA HIS A 159 -4.52 -11.57 6.48
C HIS A 159 -6.05 -11.48 6.46
N SER A 160 -6.70 -12.59 6.81
CA SER A 160 -8.12 -12.58 7.13
C SER A 160 -8.30 -12.07 8.56
N HIS A 161 -9.03 -10.97 8.67
CA HIS A 161 -9.46 -10.37 9.94
C HIS A 161 -10.95 -9.99 9.82
N PRO A 162 -11.77 -10.18 10.86
CA PRO A 162 -13.23 -9.99 10.74
C PRO A 162 -13.65 -8.59 10.25
N THR A 163 -12.99 -7.54 10.75
CA THR A 163 -13.36 -6.13 10.52
C THR A 163 -12.29 -5.32 9.83
N GLU A 164 -11.10 -5.85 9.66
CA GLU A 164 -9.95 -5.14 9.11
C GLU A 164 -9.41 -5.87 7.87
N ARG A 165 -8.52 -5.21 7.14
CA ARG A 165 -7.73 -5.80 6.06
C ARG A 165 -6.26 -5.45 6.26
N TRP A 166 -5.41 -6.45 6.38
CA TRP A 166 -3.98 -6.27 6.61
C TRP A 166 -3.19 -6.87 5.45
N ILE A 167 -2.16 -6.14 5.03
CA ILE A 167 -1.19 -6.62 4.04
C ILE A 167 0.20 -6.36 4.61
N ASP A 168 0.99 -7.42 4.80
CA ASP A 168 2.42 -7.30 5.07
C ASP A 168 3.21 -7.34 3.78
N PHE A 169 4.17 -6.47 3.67
CA PHE A 169 5.14 -6.41 2.58
C PHE A 169 6.53 -6.70 3.12
N ASP A 170 7.25 -7.58 2.43
CA ASP A 170 8.67 -7.84 2.61
C ASP A 170 9.32 -7.71 1.23
N ILE A 171 10.09 -6.65 1.05
CA ILE A 171 10.68 -6.25 -0.23
C ILE A 171 12.18 -6.19 -0.07
N THR A 172 12.91 -6.91 -0.92
CA THR A 172 14.38 -6.83 -1.00
C THR A 172 14.78 -6.37 -2.38
N LEU A 173 15.51 -5.26 -2.44
CA LEU A 173 16.18 -4.77 -3.63
C LEU A 173 17.64 -5.24 -3.60
N THR A 174 18.14 -5.76 -4.74
CA THR A 174 19.55 -6.12 -4.93
C THR A 174 20.10 -5.30 -6.09
N ALA A 175 21.19 -4.58 -5.88
CA ALA A 175 21.83 -3.78 -6.92
C ALA A 175 22.45 -4.68 -7.99
N ALA A 176 21.95 -4.61 -9.23
CA ALA A 176 22.51 -5.33 -10.37
C ALA A 176 23.74 -4.61 -10.98
N ALA A 177 23.85 -3.31 -10.74
CA ALA A 177 24.96 -2.42 -11.04
C ALA A 177 25.12 -1.43 -9.87
N PRO A 178 26.15 -0.59 -9.79
CA PRO A 178 26.20 0.48 -8.80
C PRO A 178 24.98 1.39 -8.92
N VAL A 179 24.23 1.59 -7.80
CA VAL A 179 22.97 2.33 -7.77
C VAL A 179 23.04 3.45 -6.74
N THR A 180 22.50 4.60 -7.13
CA THR A 180 22.21 5.72 -6.24
C THR A 180 20.71 5.95 -6.20
N PHE A 181 20.09 5.78 -5.03
CA PHE A 181 18.75 6.31 -4.73
C PHE A 181 18.93 7.80 -4.44
N GLY A 182 18.44 8.65 -5.34
CA GLY A 182 18.59 10.10 -5.21
C GLY A 182 17.64 10.70 -4.18
N ASP A 183 18.07 11.79 -3.57
CA ASP A 183 17.26 12.57 -2.64
C ASP A 183 16.09 13.23 -3.37
N THR A 184 14.89 12.75 -3.12
CA THR A 184 13.63 13.30 -3.63
C THR A 184 12.46 12.93 -2.74
N LYS A 185 11.48 13.82 -2.63
CA LYS A 185 10.22 13.51 -1.94
C LYS A 185 9.37 12.47 -2.69
N GLU A 186 9.64 12.22 -3.98
CA GLU A 186 8.87 11.32 -4.83
C GLU A 186 9.28 9.85 -4.60
N GLY A 187 8.72 9.23 -3.58
CA GLY A 187 9.01 7.85 -3.14
C GLY A 187 8.23 7.54 -1.86
N THR A 188 8.27 6.36 -1.36
CA THR A 188 8.79 5.10 -1.91
C THR A 188 7.69 4.05 -1.86
N PHE A 189 7.05 3.84 -0.70
CA PHE A 189 5.91 2.95 -0.49
C PHE A 189 4.65 3.79 -0.33
N ALA A 190 3.75 3.75 -1.31
CA ALA A 190 2.68 4.74 -1.42
C ALA A 190 1.33 4.17 -1.78
N ILE A 191 0.30 4.85 -1.30
CA ILE A 191 -1.10 4.66 -1.66
C ILE A 191 -1.72 5.99 -2.09
N ARG A 192 -2.60 5.98 -3.09
CA ARG A 192 -3.49 7.09 -3.39
C ARG A 192 -4.89 6.76 -2.90
N LEU A 193 -5.33 7.50 -1.90
CA LEU A 193 -6.62 7.34 -1.24
C LEU A 193 -7.77 7.93 -2.07
N THR A 194 -8.98 7.43 -1.81
CA THR A 194 -10.22 7.94 -2.41
C THR A 194 -10.47 9.39 -2.02
N THR A 195 -11.24 10.10 -2.84
CA THR A 195 -11.62 11.51 -2.63
C THR A 195 -12.26 11.74 -1.25
N ASP A 196 -13.08 10.82 -0.75
CA ASP A 196 -13.71 10.92 0.57
C ASP A 196 -12.69 11.10 1.71
N LEU A 197 -11.48 10.53 1.56
CA LEU A 197 -10.39 10.64 2.53
C LEU A 197 -9.44 11.83 2.28
N GLU A 198 -9.70 12.70 1.32
CA GLU A 198 -8.95 13.95 1.20
C GLU A 198 -9.29 14.92 2.34
N GLU A 199 -8.32 15.72 2.82
CA GLU A 199 -8.56 16.63 3.97
C GLU A 199 -9.63 17.72 3.69
N LYS A 200 -9.84 18.08 2.42
CA LYS A 200 -10.92 19.00 2.04
C LYS A 200 -12.32 18.38 2.20
N HIS A 201 -12.42 17.07 2.42
CA HIS A 201 -13.65 16.32 2.70
C HIS A 201 -13.66 15.90 4.16
N THR A 202 -13.49 14.60 4.44
CA THR A 202 -13.57 14.07 5.81
C THR A 202 -12.25 13.55 6.34
N GLY A 203 -11.22 13.43 5.48
CA GLY A 203 -9.96 12.82 5.81
C GLY A 203 -9.13 13.61 6.81
N LYS A 204 -8.48 12.89 7.72
CA LYS A 204 -7.51 13.44 8.67
C LYS A 204 -6.32 12.50 8.75
N MET A 205 -5.14 12.98 8.45
CA MET A 205 -3.92 12.22 8.68
C MET A 205 -3.39 12.46 10.10
N ARG A 206 -2.85 11.39 10.73
CA ARG A 206 -2.32 11.42 12.09
C ARG A 206 -1.06 10.60 12.22
N THR A 207 -0.02 11.15 12.85
CA THR A 207 1.21 10.43 13.22
C THR A 207 1.05 9.63 14.50
N ALA A 208 2.01 8.74 14.78
CA ALA A 208 2.06 7.94 16.02
C ALA A 208 2.09 8.79 17.30
N ASP A 209 2.71 9.98 17.25
CA ASP A 209 2.78 10.93 18.35
C ASP A 209 1.60 11.92 18.38
N GLY A 210 0.55 11.68 17.58
CA GLY A 210 -0.72 12.39 17.63
C GLY A 210 -0.76 13.71 16.86
N LYS A 211 0.24 14.04 16.04
CA LYS A 211 0.18 15.22 15.16
C LYS A 211 -0.84 15.01 14.05
N ILE A 212 -1.64 16.03 13.74
CA ILE A 212 -2.77 15.91 12.82
C ILE A 212 -2.64 16.95 11.68
N GLY A 213 -3.01 16.48 10.46
CA GLY A 213 -3.12 17.28 9.26
C GLY A 213 -1.81 17.43 8.47
N GLU A 214 -1.92 17.77 7.17
CA GLU A 214 -0.77 17.84 6.24
C GLU A 214 0.39 18.67 6.81
N LYS A 215 0.11 19.86 7.32
CA LYS A 215 1.15 20.78 7.84
C LYS A 215 1.99 20.16 8.97
N ALA A 216 1.38 19.28 9.76
CA ALA A 216 2.05 18.65 10.91
C ALA A 216 2.64 17.27 10.57
N VAL A 217 2.21 16.64 9.47
CA VAL A 217 2.60 15.26 9.07
C VAL A 217 3.60 15.26 7.91
N TRP A 218 3.39 16.13 6.89
CA TRP A 218 4.27 16.16 5.73
C TRP A 218 5.72 16.45 6.12
N GLY A 219 6.64 15.64 5.62
CA GLY A 219 8.07 15.73 5.89
C GLY A 219 8.45 15.45 7.35
N LYS A 220 7.56 14.90 8.17
CA LYS A 220 7.88 14.49 9.55
C LYS A 220 8.17 13.01 9.62
N ARG A 221 8.97 12.61 10.60
CA ARG A 221 9.31 11.21 10.85
C ARG A 221 8.33 10.62 11.85
N SER A 222 7.81 9.44 11.54
CA SER A 222 6.91 8.70 12.43
C SER A 222 7.01 7.20 12.11
N PRO A 223 6.89 6.32 13.11
CA PRO A 223 6.89 4.86 12.87
C PRO A 223 5.63 4.38 12.14
N TRP A 224 4.56 5.15 12.18
CA TRP A 224 3.36 4.94 11.38
C TRP A 224 2.59 6.25 11.21
N VAL A 225 1.79 6.30 10.17
CA VAL A 225 0.77 7.34 9.96
C VAL A 225 -0.53 6.65 9.61
N ASP A 226 -1.63 7.21 10.09
CA ASP A 226 -3.00 6.85 9.76
C ASP A 226 -3.68 7.96 8.97
N TYR A 227 -4.56 7.60 8.06
CA TYR A 227 -5.37 8.50 7.28
C TYR A 227 -6.83 8.06 7.37
N ALA A 228 -7.63 8.66 8.26
CA ALA A 228 -8.98 8.24 8.58
C ALA A 228 -10.03 9.31 8.23
N GLY A 229 -11.25 8.86 7.92
CA GLY A 229 -12.38 9.72 7.57
C GLY A 229 -13.64 8.91 7.34
N THR A 230 -14.60 9.47 6.59
CA THR A 230 -15.85 8.81 6.24
C THR A 230 -15.86 8.47 4.76
N VAL A 231 -15.98 7.18 4.41
CA VAL A 231 -16.01 6.68 3.03
C VAL A 231 -17.39 6.09 2.76
N GLY A 232 -18.16 6.74 1.89
CA GLY A 232 -19.52 6.29 1.56
C GLY A 232 -20.41 6.08 2.79
N GLY A 233 -20.31 6.96 3.80
CA GLY A 233 -21.10 6.92 5.04
C GLY A 233 -20.51 6.05 6.15
N GLU A 234 -19.37 5.38 5.95
CA GLU A 234 -18.71 4.52 6.94
C GLU A 234 -17.41 5.15 7.44
N ALA A 235 -17.17 5.19 8.75
CA ALA A 235 -15.91 5.64 9.34
C ALA A 235 -14.82 4.59 9.09
N LEU A 236 -13.82 4.94 8.27
CA LEU A 236 -12.73 4.06 7.85
C LEU A 236 -11.38 4.78 7.92
N GLY A 237 -10.32 4.01 8.14
CA GLY A 237 -8.96 4.49 8.09
C GLY A 237 -8.03 3.55 7.32
N VAL A 238 -6.91 4.10 6.88
CA VAL A 238 -5.82 3.39 6.23
C VAL A 238 -4.52 3.81 6.90
N ALA A 239 -3.87 2.88 7.59
CA ALA A 239 -2.57 3.09 8.21
C ALA A 239 -1.47 2.39 7.43
N ILE A 240 -0.29 3.00 7.39
CA ILE A 240 0.96 2.36 6.95
C ILE A 240 1.92 2.33 8.13
N PHE A 241 2.45 1.14 8.44
CA PHE A 241 3.48 0.91 9.45
C PHE A 241 4.85 0.77 8.77
N ASP A 242 5.83 1.49 9.28
CA ASP A 242 7.25 1.42 8.90
C ASP A 242 8.00 0.55 9.90
N HIS A 243 8.64 -0.53 9.43
CA HIS A 243 9.29 -1.48 10.34
C HIS A 243 10.61 -0.94 10.88
N PRO A 244 10.98 -1.21 12.16
CA PRO A 244 12.23 -0.73 12.75
C PRO A 244 13.51 -1.13 12.02
N THR A 245 13.47 -2.21 11.23
CA THR A 245 14.61 -2.66 10.41
C THR A 245 14.72 -1.96 9.06
N ASN A 246 13.76 -1.11 8.71
CA ASN A 246 13.80 -0.36 7.46
C ASN A 246 14.94 0.67 7.46
N PRO A 247 15.51 0.97 6.29
CA PRO A 247 16.52 2.02 6.20
C PRO A 247 15.97 3.33 6.74
N ARG A 248 16.76 3.97 7.63
CA ARG A 248 16.44 5.28 8.21
C ARG A 248 15.10 5.33 8.97
N HIS A 249 14.71 4.22 9.59
CA HIS A 249 13.54 4.20 10.49
C HIS A 249 13.69 5.18 11.67
N PRO A 250 12.61 5.87 12.13
CA PRO A 250 11.32 6.01 11.46
C PRO A 250 11.45 6.87 10.20
N THR A 251 10.68 6.48 9.18
CA THR A 251 10.71 7.13 7.86
C THR A 251 10.11 8.54 7.87
N TYR A 252 10.42 9.35 6.84
CA TYR A 252 9.64 10.55 6.54
C TYR A 252 8.35 10.20 5.81
N TRP A 253 7.36 11.11 5.90
CA TRP A 253 6.06 10.91 5.28
C TRP A 253 5.78 11.97 4.22
N HIS A 254 5.66 11.53 2.97
CA HIS A 254 5.09 12.34 1.89
C HIS A 254 3.57 12.13 1.87
N SER A 255 2.88 12.65 2.89
CA SER A 255 1.44 12.57 3.01
C SER A 255 0.82 13.92 2.70
N ARG A 256 -0.11 13.95 1.74
CA ARG A 256 -0.68 15.18 1.18
C ARG A 256 -2.20 15.22 1.39
N SER A 257 -2.72 16.43 1.61
CA SER A 257 -4.15 16.68 1.81
C SER A 257 -5.07 16.14 0.71
N TYR A 258 -4.52 15.96 -0.49
CA TYR A 258 -5.22 15.37 -1.64
C TYR A 258 -5.17 13.84 -1.71
N GLY A 259 -4.85 13.16 -0.62
CA GLY A 259 -4.91 11.70 -0.51
C GLY A 259 -3.67 10.93 -1.01
N LEU A 260 -2.55 11.60 -1.36
CA LEU A 260 -1.26 10.89 -1.48
C LEU A 260 -0.75 10.56 -0.08
N PHE A 261 -0.34 9.31 0.12
CA PHE A 261 0.11 8.81 1.40
C PHE A 261 1.31 7.88 1.21
N ALA A 262 2.53 8.38 1.49
CA ALA A 262 3.76 7.66 1.18
C ALA A 262 4.79 7.70 2.32
N ALA A 263 5.37 6.52 2.63
CA ALA A 263 6.56 6.36 3.45
C ALA A 263 7.81 6.52 2.56
N ASN A 264 8.69 7.49 2.88
CA ASN A 264 9.87 7.80 2.06
C ASN A 264 11.13 8.06 2.91
N PRO A 265 12.13 7.19 2.91
CA PRO A 265 13.36 7.39 3.67
C PRO A 265 14.41 8.26 2.95
N PHE A 266 14.17 8.72 1.72
CA PHE A 266 15.20 9.33 0.86
C PHE A 266 15.07 10.85 0.67
N GLY A 267 13.89 11.44 0.83
CA GLY A 267 13.62 12.85 0.52
C GLY A 267 14.08 13.85 1.60
N VAL A 268 15.31 13.77 2.08
CA VAL A 268 15.80 14.54 3.23
C VAL A 268 15.81 16.04 2.96
N HIS A 269 16.38 16.48 1.81
CA HIS A 269 16.47 17.91 1.50
C HIS A 269 15.11 18.58 1.31
N ASP A 270 14.14 17.84 0.78
CA ASP A 270 12.77 18.34 0.63
C ASP A 270 12.05 18.39 1.99
N PHE A 271 12.12 17.29 2.77
CA PHE A 271 11.36 17.15 4.02
C PHE A 271 11.90 18.02 5.15
N GLU A 272 13.20 18.26 5.17
CA GLU A 272 13.82 19.15 6.16
C GLU A 272 13.94 20.58 5.65
N ASN A 273 13.54 20.84 4.39
CA ASN A 273 13.70 22.14 3.72
C ASN A 273 15.14 22.68 3.81
N ASP A 274 16.11 21.78 3.63
CA ASP A 274 17.54 22.05 3.74
C ASP A 274 18.31 21.39 2.60
N LYS A 275 18.60 22.19 1.57
CA LYS A 275 19.31 21.73 0.36
C LYS A 275 20.80 21.42 0.59
N THR A 276 21.34 21.72 1.77
CA THR A 276 22.72 21.36 2.13
C THR A 276 22.82 19.91 2.59
N LYS A 277 21.69 19.26 2.92
CA LYS A 277 21.59 17.86 3.30
C LYS A 277 21.35 16.97 2.09
N SER A 278 21.78 15.74 2.17
CA SER A 278 21.49 14.73 1.14
C SER A 278 20.90 13.48 1.77
N GLY A 279 19.78 13.05 1.20
CA GLY A 279 19.15 11.76 1.44
C GLY A 279 19.59 10.68 0.45
N ASP A 280 20.59 10.93 -0.39
CA ASP A 280 21.13 9.93 -1.30
C ASP A 280 21.58 8.66 -0.55
N LEU A 281 21.30 7.50 -1.15
CA LEU A 281 21.79 6.22 -0.67
C LEU A 281 22.40 5.45 -1.83
N LYS A 282 23.66 5.04 -1.66
CA LYS A 282 24.42 4.31 -2.68
C LYS A 282 24.51 2.83 -2.30
N LEU A 283 24.37 1.98 -3.31
CA LEU A 283 24.61 0.54 -3.22
C LEU A 283 25.67 0.14 -4.27
N ALA A 284 26.66 -0.61 -3.86
CA ALA A 284 27.53 -1.32 -4.77
C ALA A 284 26.80 -2.53 -5.39
N THR A 285 27.30 -3.03 -6.53
CA THR A 285 26.75 -4.24 -7.17
C THR A 285 26.69 -5.39 -6.18
N GLY A 286 25.55 -6.06 -6.09
CA GLY A 286 25.25 -7.16 -5.18
C GLY A 286 24.79 -6.75 -3.77
N GLU A 287 24.94 -5.47 -3.39
CA GLU A 287 24.40 -4.99 -2.12
C GLU A 287 22.88 -4.99 -2.12
N LYS A 288 22.33 -5.16 -0.91
CA LYS A 288 20.88 -5.32 -0.70
C LYS A 288 20.31 -4.25 0.19
N LEU A 289 19.07 -3.88 -0.10
CA LEU A 289 18.25 -3.00 0.71
C LEU A 289 16.90 -3.66 0.95
N ARG A 290 16.51 -3.84 2.21
CA ARG A 290 15.25 -4.50 2.56
C ARG A 290 14.28 -3.50 3.17
N PHE A 291 13.01 -3.63 2.80
CA PHE A 291 11.90 -2.86 3.34
C PHE A 291 10.80 -3.79 3.83
N ARG A 292 10.23 -3.46 4.97
CA ARG A 292 9.07 -4.14 5.54
C ARG A 292 8.02 -3.10 5.89
N TYR A 293 6.80 -3.28 5.36
CA TYR A 293 5.66 -2.42 5.65
C TYR A 293 4.44 -3.25 6.00
N ARG A 294 3.54 -2.68 6.79
CA ARG A 294 2.19 -3.20 6.94
C ARG A 294 1.19 -2.11 6.55
N VAL A 295 0.22 -2.46 5.72
CA VAL A 295 -0.97 -1.65 5.46
C VAL A 295 -2.11 -2.23 6.27
N VAL A 296 -2.83 -1.37 7.01
CA VAL A 296 -4.02 -1.72 7.79
C VAL A 296 -5.18 -0.86 7.31
N ILE A 297 -6.25 -1.49 6.81
CA ILE A 297 -7.51 -0.83 6.52
C ILE A 297 -8.47 -1.23 7.63
N HIS A 298 -9.03 -0.25 8.34
CA HIS A 298 -9.73 -0.47 9.59
C HIS A 298 -10.99 0.40 9.72
N PRO A 299 -11.98 -0.01 10.53
CA PRO A 299 -13.07 0.85 10.93
C PRO A 299 -12.61 1.91 11.93
N GLY A 300 -13.26 3.09 11.90
CA GLY A 300 -12.98 4.19 12.82
C GLY A 300 -11.64 4.86 12.56
N ASP A 301 -11.06 5.42 13.63
CA ASP A 301 -9.75 6.11 13.64
C ASP A 301 -8.64 5.25 14.27
N ALA A 302 -7.45 5.82 14.38
CA ALA A 302 -6.26 5.16 14.92
C ALA A 302 -6.45 4.62 16.35
N ASP A 303 -7.22 5.31 17.19
CA ASP A 303 -7.43 4.89 18.58
C ASP A 303 -8.47 3.75 18.65
N ALA A 304 -9.55 3.86 17.89
CA ALA A 304 -10.57 2.80 17.77
C ALA A 304 -9.95 1.50 17.22
N ALA A 305 -9.05 1.59 16.26
CA ALA A 305 -8.31 0.47 15.67
C ALA A 305 -7.11 0.00 16.50
N LYS A 306 -6.80 0.65 17.62
CA LYS A 306 -5.64 0.32 18.50
C LYS A 306 -4.33 0.21 17.73
N LEU A 307 -4.10 1.15 16.80
CA LEU A 307 -2.95 1.08 15.88
C LEU A 307 -1.60 1.06 16.61
N ALA A 308 -1.46 1.78 17.73
CA ALA A 308 -0.23 1.77 18.53
C ALA A 308 0.11 0.36 19.07
N ASP A 309 -0.88 -0.38 19.59
CA ASP A 309 -0.69 -1.74 20.09
C ASP A 309 -0.42 -2.72 18.93
N ASN A 310 -1.14 -2.56 17.82
CA ASN A 310 -0.96 -3.37 16.61
C ASN A 310 0.43 -3.14 16.01
N TYR A 311 0.91 -1.90 15.96
CA TYR A 311 2.26 -1.56 15.54
C TYR A 311 3.31 -2.23 16.45
N LYS A 312 3.20 -2.09 17.77
CA LYS A 312 4.12 -2.67 18.75
C LYS A 312 4.25 -4.19 18.59
N LYS A 313 3.14 -4.90 18.40
CA LYS A 313 3.13 -6.35 18.17
C LYS A 313 3.80 -6.72 16.85
N TRP A 314 3.49 -6.00 15.77
CA TRP A 314 4.05 -6.29 14.46
C TRP A 314 5.53 -5.94 14.35
N SER A 315 5.94 -4.78 14.88
CA SER A 315 7.33 -4.31 14.81
C SER A 315 8.32 -5.15 15.62
N SER A 316 7.83 -5.93 16.59
CA SER A 316 8.65 -6.89 17.36
C SER A 316 8.75 -8.27 16.67
N SER A 317 8.03 -8.50 15.55
CA SER A 317 8.13 -9.76 14.81
C SER A 317 9.44 -9.82 13.99
N LYS A 318 10.12 -10.98 14.06
CA LYS A 318 11.38 -11.21 13.31
C LYS A 318 11.15 -11.31 11.81
#